data_161d4d267697ef68d4bfb52e2d64d3e2
#
_entry.id   161d4d267697ef68d4bfb52e2d64d3e2
#
_cell.length_a   1.000
_cell.length_b   1.000
_cell.length_c   1.000
_cell.angle_alpha   90.00
_cell.angle_beta   90.00
_cell.angle_gamma   90.00
#
_symmetry.space_group_name_H-M   'P 1'
#
loop_
_entity.id
_entity.type
_entity.pdbx_description
1 polymer ?
#
loop_
_entity_poly.entity_id
_entity_poly.type
_entity_poly.pdbx_seq_one_letter_code
_entity_poly.pdbx_strand_id
1 'polypeptide(L)'
;MQPQGNLQLNHIVPTVASDGHGVFISNEGDIPTLTFFQVRQQVGDQVHADVVASIRLANLEDLKNLQATIEETIKNHAAREA
;
A
#
# COMPACT_ATOMS: atom_id res chain seq x y z
N MET A 1 -7.29 -1.35 -18.01
CA MET A 1 -8.19 -0.45 -18.69
C MET A 1 -8.57 0.73 -17.82
N GLN A 2 -8.54 1.85 -18.40
CA GLN A 2 -8.77 3.07 -17.71
C GLN A 2 -10.26 3.29 -17.49
N PRO A 3 -10.68 3.57 -16.30
CA PRO A 3 -12.10 3.89 -16.11
C PRO A 3 -12.45 5.10 -16.93
N GLN A 4 -13.61 5.00 -17.53
CA GLN A 4 -14.09 6.07 -18.32
C GLN A 4 -14.95 6.96 -17.48
N GLY A 5 -14.94 7.86 -17.08
CA GLY A 5 -15.84 8.62 -16.32
C GLY A 5 -15.29 8.84 -14.94
N ASN A 6 -16.18 8.96 -14.06
CA ASN A 6 -15.87 9.47 -12.75
C ASN A 6 -15.69 8.34 -11.76
N LEU A 7 -14.50 8.23 -11.24
CA LEU A 7 -14.26 7.35 -10.11
C LEU A 7 -14.67 8.08 -8.85
N GLN A 8 -15.67 7.55 -8.17
CA GLN A 8 -16.15 8.14 -6.93
C GLN A 8 -15.75 7.24 -5.78
N LEU A 9 -15.04 7.82 -4.83
CA LEU A 9 -14.50 7.05 -3.72
C LEU A 9 -15.25 7.42 -2.45
N ASN A 10 -15.79 6.39 -1.80
CA ASN A 10 -16.44 6.55 -0.50
C ASN A 10 -15.51 5.96 0.56
N HIS A 11 -15.13 6.78 1.51
CA HIS A 11 -14.29 6.31 2.60
C HIS A 11 -15.17 5.60 3.62
N ILE A 12 -15.11 4.27 3.60
CA ILE A 12 -15.86 3.46 4.56
C ILE A 12 -14.98 3.03 5.73
N VAL A 13 -13.70 3.36 5.66
CA VAL A 13 -12.77 3.08 6.73
C VAL A 13 -11.99 4.35 7.01
N PRO A 14 -11.53 4.55 8.25
CA PRO A 14 -10.75 5.73 8.54
C PRO A 14 -9.37 5.67 7.91
N THR A 15 -8.82 6.83 7.65
CA THR A 15 -7.44 6.93 7.23
C THR A 15 -6.57 6.85 8.45
N VAL A 16 -5.58 5.97 8.41
CA VAL A 16 -4.68 5.77 9.55
C VAL A 16 -3.26 6.09 9.12
N ALA A 17 -2.45 6.50 10.09
CA ALA A 17 -1.04 6.69 9.85
C ALA A 17 -0.33 5.35 9.98
N SER A 18 0.70 5.13 9.16
CA SER A 18 1.48 3.92 9.29
C SER A 18 2.95 4.28 9.47
N ASP A 19 3.64 3.49 10.27
CA ASP A 19 5.07 3.67 10.50
C ASP A 19 5.89 2.84 9.54
N GLY A 20 5.30 1.78 8.99
CA GLY A 20 6.03 0.92 8.08
C GLY A 20 5.09 0.08 7.27
N HIS A 21 5.69 -0.63 6.33
CA HIS A 21 4.90 -1.43 5.40
C HIS A 21 5.71 -2.61 4.91
N GLY A 22 5.01 -3.58 4.36
CA GLY A 22 5.64 -4.73 3.73
C GLY A 22 4.77 -5.27 2.63
N VAL A 23 5.39 -5.99 1.71
CA VAL A 23 4.67 -6.68 0.65
C VAL A 23 5.04 -8.15 0.77
N PHE A 24 4.03 -8.99 0.89
CA PHE A 24 4.23 -10.42 1.02
C PHE A 24 3.58 -11.11 -0.16
N ILE A 25 4.30 -12.03 -0.77
CA ILE A 25 3.79 -12.75 -1.94
C ILE A 25 3.66 -14.21 -1.56
N SER A 26 2.45 -14.75 -1.72
CA SER A 26 2.21 -16.14 -1.36
C SER A 26 2.94 -17.06 -2.32
N ASN A 27 3.34 -18.22 -1.83
CA ASN A 27 4.00 -19.21 -2.67
C ASN A 27 3.04 -19.87 -3.64
N GLU A 28 1.76 -19.83 -3.32
CA GLU A 28 0.74 -20.40 -4.19
C GLU A 28 0.03 -19.29 -4.92
N GLY A 29 0.19 -19.26 -6.24
CA GLY A 29 -0.51 -18.30 -7.06
C GLY A 29 0.11 -16.91 -7.07
N ASP A 30 1.21 -16.71 -6.36
CA ASP A 30 1.92 -15.44 -6.35
C ASP A 30 0.99 -14.27 -6.05
N ILE A 31 0.20 -14.42 -4.97
CA ILE A 31 -0.78 -13.39 -4.59
C ILE A 31 -0.10 -12.41 -3.64
N PRO A 32 -0.05 -11.12 -4.01
CA PRO A 32 0.59 -10.13 -3.14
C PRO A 32 -0.37 -9.61 -2.08
N THR A 33 0.17 -9.36 -0.90
CA THR A 33 -0.55 -8.72 0.18
C THR A 33 0.26 -7.54 0.67
N LEU A 34 -0.37 -6.36 0.68
CA LEU A 34 0.24 -5.15 1.22
C LEU A 34 -0.15 -5.04 2.67
N THR A 35 0.84 -4.85 3.53
CA THR A 35 0.60 -4.77 4.97
C THR A 35 1.21 -3.48 5.49
N PHE A 36 0.41 -2.74 6.25
CA PHE A 36 0.86 -1.49 6.88
C PHE A 36 0.72 -1.63 8.38
N PHE A 37 1.69 -1.10 9.12
CA PHE A 37 1.67 -1.28 10.56
C PHE A 37 2.11 -0.03 11.29
N GLN A 38 1.73 0.03 12.56
CA GLN A 38 2.18 1.05 13.50
C GLN A 38 3.02 0.38 14.55
N VAL A 39 4.17 0.97 14.85
CA VAL A 39 5.04 0.44 15.90
C VAL A 39 4.40 0.81 17.24
N ARG A 40 4.16 -0.22 18.06
CA ARG A 40 3.56 -0.03 19.35
C ARG A 40 4.62 0.07 20.44
N GLN A 41 5.68 -0.73 20.33
CA GLN A 41 6.62 -0.85 21.42
C GLN A 41 7.89 -1.50 20.89
N GLN A 42 9.00 -1.09 21.46
CA GLN A 42 10.28 -1.75 21.17
C GLN A 42 10.88 -2.21 22.49
N VAL A 43 11.20 -3.49 22.57
CA VAL A 43 11.82 -4.10 23.74
C VAL A 43 13.09 -4.77 23.29
N GLY A 44 14.24 -4.18 23.63
CA GLY A 44 15.52 -4.69 23.19
C GLY A 44 15.58 -4.67 21.65
N ASP A 45 15.82 -5.82 21.05
CA ASP A 45 15.91 -5.95 19.61
C ASP A 45 14.57 -6.25 18.98
N GLN A 46 13.53 -6.40 19.78
CA GLN A 46 12.22 -6.79 19.26
C GLN A 46 11.33 -5.57 19.10
N VAL A 47 10.70 -5.48 17.94
CA VAL A 47 9.77 -4.43 17.64
C VAL A 47 8.39 -5.06 17.55
N HIS A 48 7.46 -4.55 18.34
CA HIS A 48 6.08 -5.00 18.34
C HIS A 48 5.25 -3.98 17.58
N ALA A 49 4.55 -4.44 16.56
CA ALA A 49 3.78 -3.55 15.72
C ALA A 49 2.37 -4.11 15.54
N ASP A 50 1.43 -3.20 15.36
CA ASP A 50 0.06 -3.58 15.07
C ASP A 50 -0.21 -3.35 13.60
N VAL A 51 -0.80 -4.35 12.95
CA VAL A 51 -1.21 -4.20 11.56
C VAL A 51 -2.47 -3.34 11.53
N VAL A 52 -2.39 -2.23 10.81
CA VAL A 52 -3.53 -1.32 10.73
C VAL A 52 -4.26 -1.42 9.40
N ALA A 53 -3.64 -2.03 8.40
CA ALA A 53 -4.29 -2.26 7.11
C ALA A 53 -3.60 -3.41 6.41
N SER A 54 -4.39 -4.23 5.75
CA SER A 54 -3.86 -5.39 5.03
C SER A 54 -4.73 -5.58 3.80
N ILE A 55 -4.13 -5.45 2.64
CA ILE A 55 -4.86 -5.46 1.37
C ILE A 55 -4.25 -6.52 0.46
N ARG A 56 -5.07 -7.42 -0.03
CA ARG A 56 -4.63 -8.43 -0.98
C ARG A 56 -4.94 -7.96 -2.39
N LEU A 57 -3.95 -8.01 -3.25
CA LEU A 57 -4.14 -7.71 -4.65
C LEU A 57 -4.46 -8.99 -5.40
N ALA A 58 -4.98 -8.85 -6.60
CA ALA A 58 -5.41 -10.02 -7.36
C ALA A 58 -4.23 -10.84 -7.88
N ASN A 59 -3.16 -10.17 -8.31
CA ASN A 59 -2.03 -10.86 -8.90
C ASN A 59 -0.83 -9.93 -8.94
N LEU A 60 0.29 -10.43 -9.49
CA LEU A 60 1.50 -9.65 -9.59
C LEU A 60 1.36 -8.47 -10.53
N GLU A 61 0.53 -8.62 -11.54
CA GLU A 61 0.31 -7.52 -12.48
C GLU A 61 -0.29 -6.32 -11.77
N ASP A 62 -1.23 -6.57 -10.86
CA ASP A 62 -1.82 -5.50 -10.07
C ASP A 62 -0.77 -4.82 -9.20
N LEU A 63 0.18 -5.59 -8.68
CA LEU A 63 1.25 -5.01 -7.87
C LEU A 63 2.12 -4.10 -8.72
N LYS A 64 2.42 -4.51 -9.94
CA LYS A 64 3.20 -3.68 -10.85
C LYS A 64 2.44 -2.41 -11.22
N ASN A 65 1.14 -2.53 -11.39
CA ASN A 65 0.32 -1.36 -11.70
C ASN A 65 0.31 -0.38 -10.54
N LEU A 66 0.25 -0.89 -9.32
CA LEU A 66 0.32 -0.05 -8.14
C LEU A 66 1.68 0.65 -8.07
N GLN A 67 2.74 -0.07 -8.33
CA GLN A 67 4.08 0.50 -8.35
C GLN A 67 4.16 1.65 -9.34
N ALA A 68 3.64 1.44 -10.54
CA ALA A 68 3.66 2.48 -11.57
C ALA A 68 2.86 3.70 -11.14
N THR A 69 1.71 3.48 -10.52
CA THR A 69 0.88 4.57 -10.03
C THR A 69 1.62 5.40 -8.98
N ILE A 70 2.29 4.71 -8.06
CA ILE A 70 3.04 5.40 -7.02
C ILE A 70 4.16 6.24 -7.64
N GLU A 71 4.90 5.66 -8.56
CA GLU A 71 6.00 6.36 -9.21
C GLU A 71 5.50 7.59 -9.97
N GLU A 72 4.39 7.43 -10.67
CA GLU A 72 3.81 8.52 -11.42
C GLU A 72 3.38 9.66 -10.50
N THR A 73 2.76 9.30 -9.39
CA THR A 73 2.28 10.28 -8.44
C THR A 73 3.44 11.09 -7.86
N ILE A 74 4.52 10.40 -7.49
CA ILE A 74 5.69 11.06 -6.94
C ILE A 74 6.32 11.98 -7.98
N LYS A 75 6.41 11.49 -9.21
CA LYS A 75 7.00 12.25 -10.30
C LYS A 75 6.20 13.53 -10.58
N ASN A 76 4.88 13.40 -10.61
CA ASN A 76 4.03 14.55 -10.87
C ASN A 76 4.11 15.57 -9.75
N HIS A 77 4.20 15.09 -8.52
CA HIS A 77 4.33 15.99 -7.39
C HIS A 77 5.66 16.76 -7.46
N ALA A 78 6.74 16.04 -7.75
CA ALA A 78 8.05 16.68 -7.87
C ALA A 78 8.07 17.73 -8.98
N ALA A 79 7.41 17.43 -10.10
CA ALA A 79 7.34 18.37 -11.20
C ALA A 79 6.61 19.64 -10.81
N ARG A 80 5.58 19.52 -9.98
CA ARG A 80 4.83 20.69 -9.52
C ARG A 80 5.60 21.51 -8.51
N GLU A 81 6.47 20.85 -7.76
CA GLU A 81 7.29 21.56 -6.78
C GLU A 81 8.43 22.34 -7.43
N ALA A 82 8.82 21.96 -8.62
CA ALA A 82 9.97 22.56 -9.29
C ALA A 82 9.70 23.98 -9.81
#